data_0509184cd17200e56ba18b81ba93610b
#
_entry.id   0509184cd17200e56ba18b81ba93610b
#
_cell.length_a   1.000
_cell.length_b   1.000
_cell.length_c   1.000
_cell.angle_alpha   90.00
_cell.angle_beta   90.00
_cell.angle_gamma   90.00
#
_symmetry.space_group_name_H-M   'P 1'
#
loop_
_entity.id
_entity.type
_entity.pdbx_description
1 polymer ?
#
loop_
_entity_poly.entity_id
_entity_poly.type
_entity_poly.pdbx_seq_one_letter_code
_entity_poly.pdbx_strand_id
1 'polypeptide(L)'
;MNENIFREYDIRGVVGTDFTDDVVESLGKGIGTYLFEHEVKEITLGRDCRISSEGLRNTLVRGLLSTGINVIDIGVSHTPLLYFSLFYLEKNGGVMITGSHNPPEFNGFKVCLGKTTIHGPEIQVIKELIKQSSFVKGSGKITSKDILQAYWDRIAEDISLSKKIRVVIDAGNGTGGKAAVPLLKRLGCEVIELYC
;
A
#
# COMPACT_ATOMS: atom_id res chain seq x y z
N MET A 1 -13.98 14.00 -12.18
CA MET A 1 -12.91 13.62 -11.23
C MET A 1 -12.14 14.88 -10.84
N ASN A 2 -11.85 15.07 -9.56
CA ASN A 2 -10.99 16.16 -9.07
C ASN A 2 -9.52 15.86 -9.43
N GLU A 3 -8.90 16.70 -10.27
CA GLU A 3 -7.51 16.48 -10.71
C GLU A 3 -6.47 16.77 -9.60
N ASN A 4 -6.84 17.51 -8.55
CA ASN A 4 -5.96 17.85 -7.43
C ASN A 4 -5.61 16.65 -6.53
N ILE A 5 -6.24 15.49 -6.75
CA ILE A 5 -5.87 14.26 -6.05
C ILE A 5 -4.51 13.72 -6.51
N PHE A 6 -4.07 14.02 -7.74
CA PHE A 6 -2.78 13.59 -8.30
C PHE A 6 -1.67 14.55 -7.87
N ARG A 7 -1.02 14.20 -6.76
CA ARG A 7 0.02 15.03 -6.13
C ARG A 7 1.41 14.60 -6.58
N GLU A 8 2.44 15.26 -6.01
CA GLU A 8 3.83 15.00 -6.38
C GLU A 8 4.30 13.58 -6.01
N TYR A 9 3.85 13.03 -4.88
CA TYR A 9 4.37 11.76 -4.34
C TYR A 9 3.30 10.68 -4.11
N ASP A 10 2.05 11.01 -4.31
CA ASP A 10 0.93 10.07 -4.12
C ASP A 10 -0.36 10.62 -4.75
N ILE A 11 -1.37 9.74 -4.79
CA ILE A 11 -2.74 10.13 -5.13
C ILE A 11 -3.49 10.22 -3.79
N ARG A 12 -4.06 11.39 -3.47
CA ARG A 12 -4.66 11.65 -2.15
C ARG A 12 -5.90 12.52 -2.23
N GLY A 13 -6.96 12.16 -1.50
CA GLY A 13 -8.22 12.88 -1.50
C GLY A 13 -9.13 12.50 -0.33
N VAL A 14 -10.29 13.13 -0.30
CA VAL A 14 -11.36 12.90 0.67
C VAL A 14 -12.23 11.73 0.20
N VAL A 15 -12.45 10.76 1.07
CA VAL A 15 -13.29 9.59 0.79
C VAL A 15 -14.76 10.01 0.64
N GLY A 16 -15.44 9.46 -0.37
CA GLY A 16 -16.83 9.78 -0.68
C GLY A 16 -17.01 11.07 -1.50
N THR A 17 -16.04 11.98 -1.50
CA THR A 17 -16.06 13.21 -2.31
C THR A 17 -15.10 13.08 -3.49
N ASP A 18 -13.81 12.92 -3.23
CA ASP A 18 -12.78 12.74 -4.25
C ASP A 18 -12.68 11.29 -4.68
N PHE A 19 -12.83 10.37 -3.73
CA PHE A 19 -12.78 8.92 -3.92
C PHE A 19 -14.18 8.31 -3.85
N THR A 20 -14.95 8.49 -4.91
CA THR A 20 -16.15 7.68 -5.18
C THR A 20 -15.75 6.34 -5.78
N ASP A 21 -16.65 5.36 -5.78
CA ASP A 21 -16.35 4.03 -6.35
C ASP A 21 -15.91 4.11 -7.81
N ASP A 22 -16.56 4.94 -8.64
CA ASP A 22 -16.21 5.10 -10.05
C ASP A 22 -14.80 5.69 -10.23
N VAL A 23 -14.43 6.66 -9.39
CA VAL A 23 -13.09 7.26 -9.42
C VAL A 23 -12.04 6.24 -9.00
N VAL A 24 -12.29 5.50 -7.92
CA VAL A 24 -11.33 4.50 -7.40
C VAL A 24 -11.18 3.32 -8.36
N GLU A 25 -12.26 2.87 -9.01
CA GLU A 25 -12.16 1.84 -10.05
C GLU A 25 -11.37 2.34 -11.25
N SER A 26 -11.59 3.60 -11.67
CA SER A 26 -10.81 4.23 -12.74
C SER A 26 -9.34 4.39 -12.36
N LEU A 27 -9.03 4.72 -11.09
CA LEU A 27 -7.66 4.70 -10.56
C LEU A 27 -7.03 3.31 -10.68
N GLY A 28 -7.78 2.26 -10.33
CA GLY A 28 -7.31 0.89 -10.50
C GLY A 28 -6.99 0.54 -11.95
N LYS A 29 -7.84 0.98 -12.89
CA LYS A 29 -7.62 0.79 -14.34
C LYS A 29 -6.41 1.59 -14.84
N GLY A 30 -6.27 2.84 -14.43
CA GLY A 30 -5.14 3.69 -14.82
C GLY A 30 -3.80 3.19 -14.27
N ILE A 31 -3.75 2.84 -12.98
CA ILE A 31 -2.57 2.24 -12.35
C ILE A 31 -2.23 0.90 -12.99
N GLY A 32 -3.24 0.05 -13.21
CA GLY A 32 -3.04 -1.26 -13.84
C GLY A 32 -2.52 -1.14 -15.27
N THR A 33 -3.04 -0.21 -16.06
CA THR A 33 -2.55 0.08 -17.42
C THR A 33 -1.10 0.57 -17.39
N TYR A 34 -0.80 1.56 -16.55
CA TYR A 34 0.55 2.08 -16.37
C TYR A 34 1.56 0.98 -16.04
N LEU A 35 1.24 0.13 -15.08
CA LEU A 35 2.10 -0.97 -14.67
C LEU A 35 2.24 -2.04 -15.77
N PHE A 36 1.14 -2.34 -16.48
CA PHE A 36 1.15 -3.29 -17.60
C PHE A 36 2.05 -2.85 -18.74
N GLU A 37 2.03 -1.55 -19.11
CA GLU A 37 2.89 -0.95 -20.11
C GLU A 37 4.38 -0.97 -19.73
N HIS A 38 4.67 -1.06 -18.42
CA HIS A 38 6.03 -1.27 -17.88
C HIS A 38 6.34 -2.76 -17.60
N GLU A 39 5.66 -3.69 -18.29
CA GLU A 39 5.89 -5.13 -18.24
C GLU A 39 5.61 -5.78 -16.85
N VAL A 40 4.95 -5.07 -15.94
CA VAL A 40 4.53 -5.62 -14.65
C VAL A 40 3.24 -6.41 -14.85
N LYS A 41 3.24 -7.67 -14.44
CA LYS A 41 2.06 -8.57 -14.55
C LYS A 41 1.43 -8.90 -13.20
N GLU A 42 2.17 -8.72 -12.11
CA GLU A 42 1.73 -9.04 -10.76
C GLU A 42 2.32 -8.06 -9.76
N ILE A 43 1.47 -7.57 -8.86
CA ILE A 43 1.83 -6.57 -7.86
C ILE A 43 1.48 -7.01 -6.45
N THR A 44 2.07 -6.37 -5.45
CA THR A 44 1.64 -6.46 -4.06
C THR A 44 0.70 -5.30 -3.71
N LEU A 45 -0.29 -5.57 -2.87
CA LEU A 45 -1.25 -4.56 -2.40
C LEU A 45 -1.35 -4.62 -0.88
N GLY A 46 -1.08 -3.50 -0.22
CA GLY A 46 -1.28 -3.34 1.21
C GLY A 46 -2.26 -2.19 1.51
N ARG A 47 -2.85 -2.21 2.70
CA ARG A 47 -3.71 -1.12 3.17
C ARG A 47 -3.46 -0.80 4.64
N ASP A 48 -3.70 0.45 5.04
CA ASP A 48 -3.72 0.82 6.44
C ASP A 48 -5.01 0.36 7.16
N CYS A 49 -5.14 0.68 8.45
CA CYS A 49 -6.27 0.27 9.29
C CYS A 49 -7.47 1.25 9.26
N ARG A 50 -7.48 2.24 8.36
CA ARG A 50 -8.61 3.17 8.23
C ARG A 50 -9.88 2.42 7.83
N ILE A 51 -11.02 2.84 8.36
CA ILE A 51 -12.33 2.24 8.05
C ILE A 51 -12.59 2.22 6.54
N SER A 52 -12.18 3.27 5.83
CA SER A 52 -12.35 3.38 4.37
C SER A 52 -11.43 2.47 3.55
N SER A 53 -10.31 2.02 4.11
CA SER A 53 -9.25 1.36 3.33
C SER A 53 -9.70 0.02 2.73
N GLU A 54 -10.58 -0.71 3.40
CA GLU A 54 -11.10 -1.99 2.86
C GLU A 54 -12.04 -1.78 1.67
N GLY A 55 -12.96 -0.83 1.75
CA GLY A 55 -13.85 -0.47 0.64
C GLY A 55 -13.06 0.02 -0.58
N LEU A 56 -12.11 0.92 -0.36
CA LEU A 56 -11.21 1.41 -1.41
C LEU A 56 -10.39 0.28 -2.04
N ARG A 57 -9.87 -0.66 -1.21
CA ARG A 57 -9.16 -1.85 -1.69
C ARG A 57 -10.03 -2.68 -2.62
N ASN A 58 -11.26 -2.98 -2.25
CA ASN A 58 -12.15 -3.81 -3.04
C ASN A 58 -12.43 -3.18 -4.41
N THR A 59 -12.68 -1.88 -4.43
CA THR A 59 -12.95 -1.12 -5.66
C THR A 59 -11.70 -0.97 -6.54
N LEU A 60 -10.55 -0.63 -5.95
CA LEU A 60 -9.28 -0.54 -6.68
C LEU A 60 -8.90 -1.87 -7.34
N VAL A 61 -9.06 -2.97 -6.61
CA VAL A 61 -8.75 -4.32 -7.11
C VAL A 61 -9.60 -4.66 -8.33
N ARG A 62 -10.90 -4.34 -8.36
CA ARG A 62 -11.71 -4.54 -9.57
C ARG A 62 -11.10 -3.86 -10.79
N GLY A 63 -10.67 -2.61 -10.62
CA GLY A 63 -9.98 -1.86 -11.68
C GLY A 63 -8.69 -2.52 -12.12
N LEU A 64 -7.80 -2.87 -11.19
CA LEU A 64 -6.52 -3.54 -11.46
C LEU A 64 -6.71 -4.87 -12.20
N LEU A 65 -7.60 -5.73 -11.72
CA LEU A 65 -7.83 -7.04 -12.34
C LEU A 65 -8.38 -6.92 -13.77
N SER A 66 -9.19 -5.88 -14.04
CA SER A 66 -9.75 -5.64 -15.38
C SER A 66 -8.71 -5.26 -16.42
N THR A 67 -7.49 -4.92 -16.01
CA THR A 67 -6.35 -4.65 -16.90
C THR A 67 -5.41 -5.85 -17.08
N GLY A 68 -5.71 -6.98 -16.42
CA GLY A 68 -4.87 -8.18 -16.49
C GLY A 68 -3.77 -8.24 -15.43
N ILE A 69 -3.67 -7.26 -14.55
CA ILE A 69 -2.73 -7.27 -13.42
C ILE A 69 -3.20 -8.26 -12.36
N ASN A 70 -2.34 -9.18 -11.96
CA ASN A 70 -2.54 -10.03 -10.79
C ASN A 70 -2.19 -9.27 -9.50
N VAL A 71 -2.91 -9.55 -8.42
CA VAL A 71 -2.73 -8.88 -7.14
C VAL A 71 -2.44 -9.89 -6.03
N ILE A 72 -1.35 -9.68 -5.29
CA ILE A 72 -1.06 -10.35 -4.02
C ILE A 72 -1.42 -9.39 -2.90
N ASP A 73 -2.54 -9.61 -2.25
CA ASP A 73 -2.97 -8.81 -1.10
C ASP A 73 -2.20 -9.24 0.16
N ILE A 74 -1.42 -8.33 0.72
CA ILE A 74 -0.67 -8.53 1.96
C ILE A 74 -1.44 -8.06 3.21
N GLY A 75 -2.68 -7.67 3.03
CA GLY A 75 -3.60 -7.31 4.12
C GLY A 75 -3.33 -5.93 4.74
N VAL A 76 -3.77 -5.80 6.01
CA VAL A 76 -3.52 -4.58 6.79
C VAL A 76 -2.06 -4.48 7.15
N SER A 77 -1.40 -3.44 6.66
CA SER A 77 0.04 -3.26 6.71
C SER A 77 0.42 -1.79 6.87
N HIS A 78 1.66 -1.54 7.23
CA HIS A 78 2.29 -0.23 7.16
C HIS A 78 3.13 -0.12 5.88
N THR A 79 3.43 1.09 5.44
CA THR A 79 4.14 1.32 4.17
C THR A 79 5.48 0.58 4.05
N PRO A 80 6.34 0.50 5.09
CA PRO A 80 7.57 -0.31 5.03
C PRO A 80 7.33 -1.80 4.75
N LEU A 81 6.20 -2.39 5.21
CA LEU A 81 5.88 -3.77 4.90
C LEU A 81 5.54 -3.96 3.42
N LEU A 82 4.87 -2.97 2.79
CA LEU A 82 4.68 -3.00 1.33
C LEU A 82 6.04 -2.98 0.61
N TYR A 83 6.95 -2.09 1.00
CA TYR A 83 8.28 -2.05 0.37
C TYR A 83 9.05 -3.35 0.56
N PHE A 84 9.02 -3.93 1.76
CA PHE A 84 9.59 -5.25 2.01
C PHE A 84 8.99 -6.32 1.09
N SER A 85 7.67 -6.28 0.83
CA SER A 85 7.00 -7.24 -0.04
C SER A 85 7.55 -7.26 -1.46
N LEU A 86 7.98 -6.11 -1.99
CA LEU A 86 8.56 -5.99 -3.33
C LEU A 86 9.87 -6.79 -3.46
N PHE A 87 10.68 -6.80 -2.41
CA PHE A 87 11.93 -7.58 -2.36
C PHE A 87 11.65 -9.04 -2.03
N TYR A 88 10.89 -9.30 -0.97
CA TYR A 88 10.65 -10.65 -0.46
C TYR A 88 9.87 -11.55 -1.44
N LEU A 89 8.94 -10.98 -2.18
CA LEU A 89 8.13 -11.68 -3.19
C LEU A 89 8.64 -11.47 -4.62
N GLU A 90 9.77 -10.77 -4.78
CA GLU A 90 10.39 -10.47 -6.08
C GLU A 90 9.43 -9.81 -7.07
N LYS A 91 8.61 -8.84 -6.60
CA LYS A 91 7.64 -8.13 -7.44
C LYS A 91 8.17 -6.74 -7.82
N ASN A 92 7.85 -6.33 -9.05
CA ASN A 92 8.25 -5.05 -9.62
C ASN A 92 7.08 -4.05 -9.67
N GLY A 93 6.10 -4.22 -8.81
CA GLY A 93 5.00 -3.29 -8.67
C GLY A 93 4.27 -3.48 -7.34
N GLY A 94 3.72 -2.40 -6.84
CA GLY A 94 2.97 -2.43 -5.58
C GLY A 94 2.08 -1.22 -5.39
N VAL A 95 1.03 -1.37 -4.60
CA VAL A 95 0.17 -0.25 -4.20
C VAL A 95 -0.07 -0.29 -2.70
N MET A 96 0.13 0.85 -2.04
CA MET A 96 -0.23 1.05 -0.64
C MET A 96 -1.43 1.98 -0.54
N ILE A 97 -2.51 1.50 0.07
CA ILE A 97 -3.68 2.31 0.39
C ILE A 97 -3.50 2.88 1.78
N THR A 98 -3.32 4.19 1.87
CA THR A 98 -3.10 4.87 3.16
C THR A 98 -3.37 6.36 3.09
N GLY A 99 -4.02 6.88 4.13
CA GLY A 99 -4.12 8.31 4.38
C GLY A 99 -2.90 8.89 5.11
N SER A 100 -1.89 8.05 5.45
CA SER A 100 -0.72 8.46 6.24
C SER A 100 -1.13 9.13 7.56
N HIS A 101 -0.69 10.38 7.80
CA HIS A 101 -0.99 11.19 8.97
C HIS A 101 -2.15 12.18 8.75
N ASN A 102 -2.88 12.07 7.63
CA ASN A 102 -4.02 12.95 7.38
C ASN A 102 -5.22 12.60 8.28
N PRO A 103 -6.17 13.53 8.45
CA PRO A 103 -7.42 13.28 9.14
C PRO A 103 -8.18 12.04 8.62
N PRO A 104 -9.09 11.47 9.41
CA PRO A 104 -9.73 10.18 9.11
C PRO A 104 -10.57 10.16 7.82
N GLU A 105 -11.07 11.30 7.36
CA GLU A 105 -11.82 11.44 6.11
C GLU A 105 -10.94 11.31 4.86
N PHE A 106 -9.62 11.46 4.98
CA PHE A 106 -8.70 11.30 3.86
C PHE A 106 -8.25 9.85 3.70
N ASN A 107 -7.91 9.51 2.45
CA ASN A 107 -7.14 8.31 2.12
C ASN A 107 -6.27 8.58 0.88
N GLY A 108 -5.53 7.58 0.41
CA GLY A 108 -4.67 7.76 -0.75
C GLY A 108 -4.05 6.47 -1.24
N PHE A 109 -3.31 6.60 -2.35
CA PHE A 109 -2.67 5.48 -3.02
C PHE A 109 -1.21 5.87 -3.33
N LYS A 110 -0.27 5.08 -2.80
CA LYS A 110 1.14 5.13 -3.20
C LYS A 110 1.39 3.99 -4.16
N VAL A 111 1.91 4.30 -5.34
CA VAL A 111 2.18 3.32 -6.38
C VAL A 111 3.69 3.10 -6.48
N CYS A 112 4.10 1.86 -6.60
CA CYS A 112 5.49 1.48 -6.82
C CYS A 112 5.66 0.87 -8.20
N LEU A 113 6.74 1.26 -8.88
CA LEU A 113 7.26 0.62 -10.07
C LEU A 113 8.72 0.21 -9.80
N GLY A 114 9.09 -1.01 -10.14
CA GLY A 114 10.35 -1.58 -9.67
C GLY A 114 10.36 -1.75 -8.15
N LYS A 115 11.37 -1.18 -7.50
CA LYS A 115 11.54 -1.22 -6.04
C LYS A 115 11.35 0.15 -5.39
N THR A 116 10.85 1.14 -6.13
CA THR A 116 10.66 2.53 -5.67
C THR A 116 9.24 3.01 -5.87
N THR A 117 8.87 4.08 -5.18
CA THR A 117 7.59 4.76 -5.36
C THR A 117 7.67 5.69 -6.58
N ILE A 118 6.68 5.67 -7.45
CA ILE A 118 6.55 6.66 -8.54
C ILE A 118 6.23 8.04 -7.99
N HIS A 119 6.58 9.08 -8.73
CA HIS A 119 6.37 10.47 -8.36
C HIS A 119 6.23 11.39 -9.57
N GLY A 120 5.80 12.64 -9.34
CA GLY A 120 5.78 13.71 -10.33
C GLY A 120 5.19 13.30 -11.68
N PRO A 121 5.99 13.31 -12.77
CA PRO A 121 5.52 13.01 -14.12
C PRO A 121 4.83 11.66 -14.26
N GLU A 122 5.29 10.64 -13.56
CA GLU A 122 4.72 9.28 -13.61
C GLU A 122 3.28 9.24 -13.09
N ILE A 123 3.00 9.99 -12.01
CA ILE A 123 1.63 10.15 -11.48
C ILE A 123 0.75 10.89 -12.49
N GLN A 124 1.30 11.87 -13.21
CA GLN A 124 0.56 12.58 -14.26
C GLN A 124 0.24 11.70 -15.45
N VAL A 125 1.11 10.73 -15.81
CA VAL A 125 0.78 9.71 -16.84
C VAL A 125 -0.47 8.93 -16.43
N ILE A 126 -0.57 8.46 -15.20
CA ILE A 126 -1.75 7.75 -14.71
C ILE A 126 -3.00 8.65 -14.81
N LYS A 127 -2.89 9.93 -14.44
CA LYS A 127 -3.98 10.90 -14.58
C LYS A 127 -4.47 11.00 -16.04
N GLU A 128 -3.56 11.13 -17.00
CA GLU A 128 -3.91 11.24 -18.42
C GLU A 128 -4.55 9.97 -18.98
N LEU A 129 -4.06 8.79 -18.59
CA LEU A 129 -4.70 7.51 -18.94
C LEU A 129 -6.17 7.46 -18.47
N ILE A 130 -6.44 7.96 -17.27
CA ILE A 130 -7.80 8.01 -16.71
C ILE A 130 -8.66 9.03 -17.45
N LYS A 131 -8.16 10.23 -17.73
CA LYS A 131 -8.89 11.28 -18.46
C LYS A 131 -9.30 10.84 -19.87
N GLN A 132 -8.41 10.12 -20.53
CA GLN A 132 -8.64 9.61 -21.89
C GLN A 132 -9.41 8.29 -21.89
N SER A 133 -9.67 7.69 -20.72
CA SER A 133 -10.22 6.33 -20.60
C SER A 133 -9.42 5.30 -21.41
N SER A 134 -8.11 5.52 -21.53
CA SER A 134 -7.20 4.67 -22.29
C SER A 134 -6.69 3.54 -21.41
N PHE A 135 -7.45 2.46 -21.33
CA PHE A 135 -7.13 1.32 -20.47
C PHE A 135 -6.87 0.06 -21.29
N VAL A 136 -5.79 -0.65 -20.94
CA VAL A 136 -5.63 -2.03 -21.40
C VAL A 136 -6.75 -2.89 -20.81
N LYS A 137 -7.11 -3.96 -21.52
CA LYS A 137 -8.14 -4.91 -21.07
C LYS A 137 -7.52 -6.27 -20.82
N GLY A 138 -7.90 -6.89 -19.73
CA GLY A 138 -7.40 -8.19 -19.33
C GLY A 138 -8.24 -8.83 -18.23
N SER A 139 -7.73 -9.92 -17.67
CA SER A 139 -8.36 -10.61 -16.56
C SER A 139 -7.27 -11.10 -15.61
N GLY A 140 -7.04 -10.35 -14.55
CA GLY A 140 -6.13 -10.72 -13.48
C GLY A 140 -6.80 -11.56 -12.40
N LYS A 141 -5.99 -12.01 -11.44
CA LYS A 141 -6.44 -12.79 -10.27
C LYS A 141 -5.92 -12.14 -9.00
N ILE A 142 -6.64 -12.34 -7.92
CA ILE A 142 -6.20 -11.92 -6.59
C ILE A 142 -5.91 -13.15 -5.73
N THR A 143 -4.80 -13.07 -5.00
CA THR A 143 -4.42 -14.01 -3.93
C THR A 143 -4.09 -13.23 -2.67
N SER A 144 -4.07 -13.89 -1.52
CA SER A 144 -3.66 -13.27 -0.26
C SER A 144 -2.41 -13.94 0.28
N LYS A 145 -1.51 -13.16 0.87
CA LYS A 145 -0.29 -13.67 1.51
C LYS A 145 0.08 -12.85 2.74
N ASP A 146 0.12 -13.48 3.89
CA ASP A 146 0.70 -12.87 5.08
C ASP A 146 2.23 -12.97 5.01
N ILE A 147 2.90 -11.84 5.17
CA ILE A 147 4.37 -11.73 5.13
C ILE A 147 4.93 -11.07 6.39
N LEU A 148 4.08 -10.82 7.39
CA LEU A 148 4.49 -10.08 8.58
C LEU A 148 5.53 -10.85 9.39
N GLN A 149 5.38 -12.18 9.48
CA GLN A 149 6.38 -13.03 10.16
C GLN A 149 7.74 -12.96 9.44
N ALA A 150 7.77 -13.05 8.11
CA ALA A 150 9.01 -12.96 7.35
C ALA A 150 9.67 -11.57 7.49
N TYR A 151 8.87 -10.51 7.61
CA TYR A 151 9.37 -9.17 7.88
C TYR A 151 10.06 -9.07 9.25
N TRP A 152 9.46 -9.64 10.29
CA TRP A 152 10.07 -9.69 11.62
C TRP A 152 11.33 -10.54 11.63
N ASP A 153 11.33 -11.69 10.96
CA ASP A 153 12.49 -12.58 10.85
C ASP A 153 13.67 -11.83 10.23
N ARG A 154 13.41 -11.16 9.10
CA ARG A 154 14.44 -10.42 8.37
C ARG A 154 15.07 -9.29 9.20
N ILE A 155 14.25 -8.54 9.95
CA ILE A 155 14.78 -7.48 10.82
C ILE A 155 15.56 -8.07 12.00
N ALA A 156 15.05 -9.14 12.60
CA ALA A 156 15.68 -9.77 13.75
C ALA A 156 17.02 -10.43 13.41
N GLU A 157 17.25 -10.84 12.16
CA GLU A 157 18.54 -11.33 11.68
C GLU A 157 19.62 -10.23 11.67
N ASP A 158 19.24 -9.00 11.38
CA ASP A 158 20.18 -7.87 11.26
C ASP A 158 20.41 -7.13 12.59
N ILE A 159 19.53 -7.29 13.58
CA ILE A 159 19.54 -6.51 14.80
C ILE A 159 19.83 -7.41 16.01
N SER A 160 20.89 -7.08 16.75
CA SER A 160 21.20 -7.69 18.03
C SER A 160 21.36 -6.60 19.10
N LEU A 161 20.60 -6.73 20.19
CA LEU A 161 20.68 -5.78 21.31
C LEU A 161 21.71 -6.27 22.32
N SER A 162 22.65 -5.42 22.72
CA SER A 162 23.68 -5.73 23.70
C SER A 162 23.18 -5.80 25.14
N LYS A 163 21.97 -5.28 25.40
CA LYS A 163 21.32 -5.28 26.72
C LYS A 163 19.80 -5.25 26.59
N LYS A 164 19.09 -5.68 27.64
CA LYS A 164 17.64 -5.54 27.74
C LYS A 164 17.27 -4.06 27.80
N ILE A 165 16.34 -3.64 26.92
CA ILE A 165 15.84 -2.27 26.84
C ILE A 165 14.35 -2.28 27.22
N ARG A 166 13.94 -1.32 28.05
CA ARG A 166 12.52 -1.04 28.29
C ARG A 166 12.06 0.01 27.29
N VAL A 167 10.99 -0.27 26.53
CA VAL A 167 10.47 0.58 25.48
C VAL A 167 8.99 0.87 25.75
N VAL A 168 8.61 2.12 25.72
CA VAL A 168 7.20 2.52 25.59
C VAL A 168 6.94 2.79 24.12
N ILE A 169 5.93 2.14 23.55
CA ILE A 169 5.52 2.35 22.16
C ILE A 169 4.10 2.88 22.14
N ASP A 170 3.93 4.05 21.50
CA ASP A 170 2.64 4.63 21.20
C ASP A 170 2.41 4.55 19.69
N ALA A 171 1.41 3.76 19.28
CA ALA A 171 1.08 3.56 17.87
C ALA A 171 -0.08 4.45 17.39
N GLY A 172 -0.65 5.28 18.27
CA GLY A 172 -1.77 6.17 17.92
C GLY A 172 -2.98 5.45 17.31
N ASN A 173 -3.24 4.20 17.70
CA ASN A 173 -4.23 3.30 17.09
C ASN A 173 -4.02 3.02 15.58
N GLY A 174 -2.80 3.25 15.09
CA GLY A 174 -2.42 2.97 13.70
C GLY A 174 -1.84 1.57 13.49
N THR A 175 -1.36 1.31 12.28
CA THR A 175 -0.77 0.00 11.90
C THR A 175 0.57 -0.30 12.55
N GLY A 176 1.22 0.69 13.17
CA GLY A 176 2.54 0.56 13.78
C GLY A 176 2.58 -0.43 14.94
N GLY A 177 1.55 -0.46 15.78
CA GLY A 177 1.47 -1.38 16.93
C GLY A 177 1.54 -2.84 16.52
N LYS A 178 0.76 -3.23 15.52
CA LYS A 178 0.72 -4.59 14.98
C LYS A 178 2.10 -5.06 14.45
N ALA A 179 2.88 -4.16 13.91
CA ALA A 179 4.19 -4.49 13.35
C ALA A 179 5.33 -4.41 14.38
N ALA A 180 5.38 -3.33 15.17
CA ALA A 180 6.52 -3.01 16.01
C ALA A 180 6.51 -3.74 17.35
N VAL A 181 5.33 -3.94 17.97
CA VAL A 181 5.26 -4.59 19.30
C VAL A 181 5.81 -6.01 19.28
N PRO A 182 5.36 -6.92 18.38
CA PRO A 182 5.92 -8.27 18.33
C PRO A 182 7.41 -8.28 17.99
N LEU A 183 7.83 -7.39 17.09
CA LEU A 183 9.25 -7.27 16.69
C LEU A 183 10.13 -6.87 17.90
N LEU A 184 9.75 -5.84 18.64
CA LEU A 184 10.52 -5.39 19.80
C LEU A 184 10.58 -6.45 20.90
N LYS A 185 9.47 -7.15 21.16
CA LYS A 185 9.44 -8.29 22.10
C LYS A 185 10.39 -9.41 21.64
N ARG A 186 10.41 -9.72 20.33
CA ARG A 186 11.31 -10.72 19.75
C ARG A 186 12.78 -10.31 19.87
N LEU A 187 13.10 -9.03 19.77
CA LEU A 187 14.45 -8.50 20.02
C LEU A 187 14.84 -8.48 21.51
N GLY A 188 13.98 -8.95 22.41
CA GLY A 188 14.27 -9.04 23.83
C GLY A 188 13.94 -7.78 24.64
N CYS A 189 13.22 -6.81 24.04
CA CYS A 189 12.76 -5.62 24.76
C CYS A 189 11.62 -5.94 25.73
N GLU A 190 11.57 -5.21 26.84
CA GLU A 190 10.40 -5.09 27.69
C GLU A 190 9.52 -3.99 27.12
N VAL A 191 8.36 -4.35 26.55
CA VAL A 191 7.50 -3.41 25.80
C VAL A 191 6.28 -3.03 26.62
N ILE A 192 6.07 -1.73 26.78
CA ILE A 192 4.85 -1.11 27.32
C ILE A 192 4.08 -0.54 26.13
N GLU A 193 2.85 -1.00 25.95
CA GLU A 193 2.03 -0.67 24.78
C GLU A 193 1.04 0.46 25.10
N LEU A 194 1.03 1.51 24.27
CA LEU A 194 0.03 2.57 24.29
C LEU A 194 -0.61 2.67 22.91
N TYR A 195 -1.94 2.63 22.88
CA TYR A 195 -2.72 2.78 21.64
C TYR A 195 -2.23 1.87 20.49
N CYS A 196 -1.90 0.63 20.80
CA CYS A 196 -1.47 -0.41 19.89
C CYS A 196 -2.63 -1.34 19.53
#